data_4e0adfe509a22700d5dd99897c2ba85d
#
_entry.id   4e0adfe509a22700d5dd99897c2ba85d
#
_cell.length_a   1.000
_cell.length_b   1.000
_cell.length_c   1.000
_cell.angle_alpha   90.00
_cell.angle_beta   90.00
_cell.angle_gamma   90.00
#
_symmetry.space_group_name_H-M   'P 1'
#
loop_
_entity.id
_entity.type
_entity.pdbx_description
1 polymer ?
#
loop_
_entity_poly.entity_id
_entity_poly.type
_entity_poly.pdbx_seq_one_letter_code
_entity_poly.pdbx_strand_id
1 'polypeptide(L)'
;MFRRYLPNRQMNMVSKLDKYWQHPALYWPLLILFAAATPFTFAPYYHFWLMPLIFGAFVRLIELRPRFAVSSAYLFGLTAYTTQFYWIHTALHDVSGLPDLYAVPLTFLLPAYLALYPALCFWLWKKFTLPRGIKIGLVLPILWTLTEFARERFLTGFGWGAIGYSQITPDSPLAGFAPLGGIHMVTLATAFLGVWLVLASDNTTRSGKRLLPIILIAALLAAGYTARQTDFTRPDGSRNPGASASPSMTPVSTAVPVRWATKSERGADRILAVGPCSTTRPRSRTTTSSASAVRSRTSWVTSSSVSPSSAHRCATRRRIS
;
A
#
# COMPACT_ATOMS: atom_id res chain seq x y z
N MET A 1 19.25 -32.08 -39.77
CA MET A 1 17.98 -32.67 -40.24
C MET A 1 17.38 -33.54 -39.14
N PHE A 2 16.67 -32.94 -38.17
CA PHE A 2 15.73 -33.63 -37.24
C PHE A 2 14.79 -32.57 -36.65
N ARG A 3 13.77 -32.18 -37.43
CA ARG A 3 12.60 -31.48 -36.93
C ARG A 3 11.75 -32.54 -36.21
N ARG A 4 11.87 -32.69 -34.89
CA ARG A 4 10.94 -33.52 -34.13
C ARG A 4 9.55 -32.90 -34.21
N TYR A 5 8.66 -33.58 -34.88
CA TYR A 5 7.22 -33.40 -34.81
C TYR A 5 6.79 -33.50 -33.34
N LEU A 6 6.53 -32.37 -32.73
CA LEU A 6 5.82 -32.36 -31.45
C LEU A 6 4.34 -32.55 -31.75
N PRO A 7 3.66 -33.51 -31.09
CA PRO A 7 2.23 -33.74 -31.31
C PRO A 7 1.46 -32.45 -30.97
N ASN A 8 0.39 -32.23 -31.73
CA ASN A 8 -0.54 -31.13 -31.63
C ASN A 8 -1.15 -31.05 -30.21
N ARG A 9 -0.40 -30.50 -29.27
CA ARG A 9 -0.84 -30.26 -27.90
C ARG A 9 -1.85 -29.14 -27.98
N GLN A 10 -3.12 -29.43 -27.68
CA GLN A 10 -4.14 -28.41 -27.47
C GLN A 10 -3.53 -27.28 -26.64
N MET A 11 -3.32 -26.13 -27.28
CA MET A 11 -2.76 -24.95 -26.61
C MET A 11 -3.78 -24.48 -25.60
N ASN A 12 -3.50 -24.69 -24.33
CA ASN A 12 -4.33 -24.17 -23.23
C ASN A 12 -4.36 -22.64 -23.26
N MET A 13 -5.40 -22.05 -22.67
CA MET A 13 -5.65 -20.60 -22.68
C MET A 13 -4.42 -19.79 -22.28
N VAL A 14 -3.66 -20.23 -21.26
CA VAL A 14 -2.42 -19.57 -20.79
C VAL A 14 -1.33 -19.54 -21.86
N SER A 15 -1.13 -20.62 -22.62
CA SER A 15 -0.12 -20.65 -23.69
C SER A 15 -0.52 -19.78 -24.90
N LYS A 16 -1.82 -19.59 -25.12
CA LYS A 16 -2.32 -18.64 -26.12
C LYS A 16 -2.06 -17.21 -25.66
N LEU A 17 -2.37 -16.87 -24.40
CA LEU A 17 -2.10 -15.56 -23.83
C LEU A 17 -0.60 -15.22 -23.89
N ASP A 18 0.29 -16.15 -23.55
CA ASP A 18 1.74 -15.95 -23.62
C ASP A 18 2.20 -15.56 -25.03
N LYS A 19 1.62 -16.16 -26.08
CA LYS A 19 1.94 -15.80 -27.47
C LYS A 19 1.57 -14.36 -27.80
N TYR A 20 0.41 -13.88 -27.32
CA TYR A 20 0.01 -12.50 -27.49
C TYR A 20 0.86 -11.54 -26.67
N TRP A 21 1.17 -11.89 -25.42
CA TRP A 21 1.99 -11.06 -24.54
C TRP A 21 3.45 -10.96 -24.99
N GLN A 22 3.95 -11.92 -25.74
CA GLN A 22 5.26 -11.85 -26.38
C GLN A 22 5.32 -10.85 -27.55
N HIS A 23 4.17 -10.47 -28.13
CA HIS A 23 4.18 -9.54 -29.26
C HIS A 23 4.63 -8.14 -28.79
N PRO A 24 5.59 -7.48 -29.49
CA PRO A 24 6.11 -6.18 -29.05
C PRO A 24 5.03 -5.11 -28.86
N ALA A 25 4.02 -5.11 -29.74
CA ALA A 25 2.92 -4.16 -29.70
C ALA A 25 2.02 -4.29 -28.45
N LEU A 26 2.03 -5.46 -27.79
CA LEU A 26 1.24 -5.69 -26.56
C LEU A 26 2.11 -5.73 -25.31
N TYR A 27 3.36 -6.16 -25.42
CA TYR A 27 4.26 -6.31 -24.28
C TYR A 27 4.44 -5.01 -23.49
N TRP A 28 4.84 -3.94 -24.16
CA TRP A 28 5.09 -2.66 -23.51
C TRP A 28 3.82 -1.98 -22.98
N PRO A 29 2.71 -1.91 -23.76
CA PRO A 29 1.45 -1.39 -23.24
C PRO A 29 0.91 -2.17 -22.03
N LEU A 30 0.99 -3.51 -22.04
CA LEU A 30 0.57 -4.34 -20.90
C LEU A 30 1.44 -4.08 -19.66
N LEU A 31 2.76 -3.95 -19.84
CA LEU A 31 3.68 -3.63 -18.75
C LEU A 31 3.32 -2.27 -18.12
N ILE A 32 3.07 -1.25 -18.93
CA ILE A 32 2.65 0.08 -18.48
C ILE A 32 1.28 0.01 -17.81
N LEU A 33 0.32 -0.72 -18.38
CA LEU A 33 -1.01 -0.88 -17.83
C LEU A 33 -0.99 -1.51 -16.42
N PHE A 34 -0.25 -2.61 -16.25
CA PHE A 34 -0.11 -3.24 -14.95
C PHE A 34 0.60 -2.35 -13.94
N ALA A 35 1.63 -1.63 -14.36
CA ALA A 35 2.31 -0.67 -13.50
C ALA A 35 1.38 0.49 -13.10
N ALA A 36 0.65 1.07 -14.04
CA ALA A 36 -0.29 2.15 -13.79
C ALA A 36 -1.51 1.72 -12.95
N ALA A 37 -1.80 0.42 -12.89
CA ALA A 37 -2.86 -0.13 -12.05
C ALA A 37 -2.45 -0.29 -10.57
N THR A 38 -1.17 -0.16 -10.22
CA THR A 38 -0.69 -0.35 -8.85
C THR A 38 -1.34 0.60 -7.82
N PRO A 39 -1.66 1.88 -8.10
CA PRO A 39 -2.31 2.75 -7.12
C PRO A 39 -3.66 2.23 -6.62
N PHE A 40 -4.39 1.47 -7.44
CA PHE A 40 -5.68 0.89 -7.03
C PHE A 40 -5.56 -0.15 -5.91
N THR A 41 -4.36 -0.64 -5.65
CA THR A 41 -4.09 -1.60 -4.56
C THR A 41 -3.88 -0.94 -3.21
N PHE A 42 -3.64 0.38 -3.19
CA PHE A 42 -3.40 1.19 -1.99
C PHE A 42 -4.64 1.98 -1.59
N ALA A 43 -4.54 2.70 -0.47
CA ALA A 43 -5.55 3.67 -0.07
C ALA A 43 -5.75 4.74 -1.19
N PRO A 44 -6.98 5.20 -1.43
CA PRO A 44 -8.24 4.86 -0.75
C PRO A 44 -8.98 3.64 -1.30
N TYR A 45 -8.47 3.00 -2.35
CA TYR A 45 -9.18 1.93 -3.08
C TYR A 45 -9.12 0.56 -2.39
N TYR A 46 -7.96 0.23 -1.77
CA TYR A 46 -7.73 -0.99 -0.99
C TYR A 46 -8.03 -2.32 -1.71
N HIS A 47 -7.84 -2.41 -3.04
CA HIS A 47 -7.97 -3.67 -3.76
C HIS A 47 -6.73 -4.56 -3.55
N PHE A 48 -6.53 -5.03 -2.32
CA PHE A 48 -5.33 -5.74 -1.88
C PHE A 48 -5.01 -6.99 -2.72
N TRP A 49 -6.04 -7.72 -3.17
CA TRP A 49 -5.92 -8.93 -3.99
C TRP A 49 -5.31 -8.64 -5.38
N LEU A 50 -5.39 -7.41 -5.85
CA LEU A 50 -4.90 -7.01 -7.16
C LEU A 50 -3.36 -6.94 -7.18
N MET A 51 -2.69 -6.59 -6.08
CA MET A 51 -1.22 -6.46 -6.05
C MET A 51 -0.49 -7.77 -6.36
N PRO A 52 -0.79 -8.92 -5.74
CA PRO A 52 -0.17 -10.19 -6.12
C PRO A 52 -0.41 -10.56 -7.58
N LEU A 53 -1.58 -10.23 -8.14
CA LEU A 53 -1.89 -10.49 -9.56
C LEU A 53 -1.07 -9.59 -10.49
N ILE A 54 -0.98 -8.29 -10.19
CA ILE A 54 -0.13 -7.34 -10.94
C ILE A 54 1.33 -7.79 -10.88
N PHE A 55 1.83 -8.12 -9.69
CA PHE A 55 3.21 -8.57 -9.51
C PHE A 55 3.48 -9.87 -10.28
N GLY A 56 2.57 -10.84 -10.20
CA GLY A 56 2.65 -12.07 -10.99
C GLY A 56 2.64 -11.80 -12.50
N ALA A 57 1.72 -10.98 -13.00
CA ALA A 57 1.65 -10.62 -14.42
C ALA A 57 2.92 -9.91 -14.90
N PHE A 58 3.47 -9.00 -14.08
CA PHE A 58 4.74 -8.34 -14.33
C PHE A 58 5.91 -9.34 -14.44
N VAL A 59 6.02 -10.27 -13.48
CA VAL A 59 7.04 -11.33 -13.51
C VAL A 59 6.86 -12.20 -14.75
N ARG A 60 5.62 -12.58 -15.10
CA ARG A 60 5.34 -13.36 -16.30
C ARG A 60 5.78 -12.65 -17.57
N LEU A 61 5.49 -11.36 -17.72
CA LEU A 61 5.97 -10.56 -18.85
C LEU A 61 7.48 -10.58 -18.96
N ILE A 62 8.22 -10.41 -17.86
CA ILE A 62 9.69 -10.46 -17.86
C ILE A 62 10.20 -11.85 -18.28
N GLU A 63 9.58 -12.93 -17.80
CA GLU A 63 9.94 -14.29 -18.22
C GLU A 63 9.80 -14.50 -19.72
N LEU A 64 8.78 -13.90 -20.34
CA LEU A 64 8.55 -14.00 -21.78
C LEU A 64 9.63 -13.28 -22.60
N ARG A 65 10.28 -12.25 -22.02
CA ARG A 65 11.34 -11.46 -22.67
C ARG A 65 12.52 -11.18 -21.74
N PRO A 66 13.28 -12.21 -21.30
CA PRO A 66 14.31 -12.08 -20.28
C PRO A 66 15.47 -11.16 -20.65
N ARG A 67 15.70 -10.94 -21.95
CA ARG A 67 16.73 -9.99 -22.41
C ARG A 67 16.42 -8.56 -21.99
N PHE A 68 15.14 -8.20 -21.92
CA PHE A 68 14.67 -6.86 -21.51
C PHE A 68 14.32 -6.76 -20.02
N ALA A 69 14.64 -7.77 -19.20
CA ALA A 69 14.22 -7.84 -17.80
C ALA A 69 14.53 -6.56 -17.00
N VAL A 70 15.73 -6.01 -17.16
CA VAL A 70 16.16 -4.81 -16.42
C VAL A 70 15.42 -3.56 -16.89
N SER A 71 15.33 -3.34 -18.21
CA SER A 71 14.61 -2.18 -18.77
C SER A 71 13.11 -2.26 -18.52
N SER A 72 12.54 -3.47 -18.56
CA SER A 72 11.14 -3.69 -18.21
C SER A 72 10.87 -3.42 -16.74
N ALA A 73 11.77 -3.85 -15.85
CA ALA A 73 11.65 -3.59 -14.43
C ALA A 73 11.80 -2.09 -14.11
N TYR A 74 12.72 -1.41 -14.79
CA TYR A 74 12.85 0.05 -14.68
C TYR A 74 11.58 0.76 -15.14
N LEU A 75 11.06 0.43 -16.33
CA LEU A 75 9.86 1.05 -16.87
C LEU A 75 8.63 0.76 -16.00
N PHE A 76 8.50 -0.47 -15.49
CA PHE A 76 7.44 -0.82 -14.54
C PHE A 76 7.53 0.03 -13.27
N GLY A 77 8.70 0.11 -12.65
CA GLY A 77 8.93 0.94 -11.46
C GLY A 77 8.67 2.41 -11.73
N LEU A 78 9.21 2.96 -12.84
CA LEU A 78 9.00 4.34 -13.23
C LEU A 78 7.50 4.68 -13.37
N THR A 79 6.76 3.85 -14.10
CA THR A 79 5.31 4.05 -14.29
C THR A 79 4.56 3.91 -12.97
N ALA A 80 4.81 2.85 -12.19
CA ALA A 80 4.15 2.61 -10.92
C ALA A 80 4.38 3.74 -9.92
N TYR A 81 5.62 4.18 -9.76
CA TYR A 81 5.94 5.26 -8.82
C TYR A 81 5.46 6.64 -9.31
N THR A 82 5.49 6.90 -10.61
CA THR A 82 4.92 8.14 -11.15
C THR A 82 3.42 8.23 -10.87
N THR A 83 2.68 7.15 -11.08
CA THR A 83 1.24 7.12 -10.83
C THR A 83 0.88 7.14 -9.34
N GLN A 84 1.72 6.56 -8.48
CA GLN A 84 1.51 6.57 -7.03
C GLN A 84 1.86 7.92 -6.39
N PHE A 85 2.87 8.61 -6.91
CA PHE A 85 3.44 9.81 -6.28
C PHE A 85 3.16 11.09 -7.07
N TYR A 86 2.16 11.10 -7.96
CA TYR A 86 1.78 12.30 -8.71
C TYR A 86 1.43 13.48 -7.79
N TRP A 87 0.95 13.22 -6.57
CA TRP A 87 0.63 14.23 -5.57
C TRP A 87 1.85 15.10 -5.17
N ILE A 88 3.07 14.63 -5.43
CA ILE A 88 4.29 15.41 -5.19
C ILE A 88 4.29 16.67 -6.07
N HIS A 89 3.75 16.59 -7.28
CA HIS A 89 3.55 17.76 -8.13
C HIS A 89 2.68 18.81 -7.44
N THR A 90 1.53 18.42 -6.88
CA THR A 90 0.65 19.30 -6.11
C THR A 90 1.39 19.93 -4.92
N ALA A 91 2.22 19.17 -4.21
CA ALA A 91 3.01 19.70 -3.10
C ALA A 91 4.06 20.73 -3.56
N LEU A 92 4.71 20.49 -4.69
CA LEU A 92 5.74 21.39 -5.23
C LEU A 92 5.14 22.62 -5.91
N HIS A 93 4.05 22.46 -6.66
CA HIS A 93 3.43 23.56 -7.40
C HIS A 93 2.46 24.34 -6.53
N ASP A 94 1.41 23.69 -6.00
CA ASP A 94 0.29 24.36 -5.33
C ASP A 94 0.65 24.85 -3.92
N VAL A 95 1.48 24.07 -3.19
CA VAL A 95 1.83 24.38 -1.79
C VAL A 95 3.10 25.21 -1.70
N SER A 96 4.17 24.84 -2.43
CA SER A 96 5.45 25.57 -2.38
C SER A 96 5.50 26.76 -3.34
N GLY A 97 4.54 26.88 -4.27
CA GLY A 97 4.52 27.95 -5.28
C GLY A 97 5.60 27.82 -6.36
N LEU A 98 6.16 26.61 -6.53
CA LEU A 98 7.22 26.39 -7.51
C LEU A 98 6.63 26.41 -8.93
N PRO A 99 7.20 27.17 -9.88
CA PRO A 99 6.75 27.16 -11.28
C PRO A 99 6.82 25.75 -11.89
N ASP A 100 5.88 25.41 -12.78
CA ASP A 100 5.79 24.11 -13.46
C ASP A 100 7.09 23.69 -14.16
N LEU A 101 7.84 24.66 -14.69
CA LEU A 101 9.15 24.42 -15.32
C LEU A 101 10.11 23.64 -14.43
N TYR A 102 10.01 23.82 -13.09
CA TYR A 102 10.84 23.11 -12.10
C TYR A 102 10.05 22.01 -11.38
N ALA A 103 8.76 22.24 -11.10
CA ALA A 103 7.92 21.28 -10.38
C ALA A 103 7.77 19.97 -11.15
N VAL A 104 7.53 20.00 -12.46
CA VAL A 104 7.35 18.81 -13.29
C VAL A 104 8.63 17.95 -13.33
N PRO A 105 9.82 18.45 -13.72
CA PRO A 105 11.04 17.64 -13.70
C PRO A 105 11.35 17.04 -12.32
N LEU A 106 11.18 17.80 -11.24
CA LEU A 106 11.43 17.33 -9.88
C LEU A 106 10.44 16.21 -9.47
N THR A 107 9.18 16.32 -9.88
CA THR A 107 8.19 15.27 -9.66
C THR A 107 8.58 13.95 -10.31
N PHE A 108 9.17 13.97 -11.51
CA PHE A 108 9.63 12.76 -12.19
C PHE A 108 10.98 12.25 -11.69
N LEU A 109 11.80 13.10 -11.11
CA LEU A 109 13.15 12.72 -10.63
C LEU A 109 13.09 11.65 -9.54
N LEU A 110 12.15 11.78 -8.59
CA LEU A 110 11.98 10.80 -7.52
C LEU A 110 11.52 9.44 -8.04
N PRO A 111 10.44 9.29 -8.83
CA PRO A 111 10.08 8.03 -9.47
C PRO A 111 11.20 7.42 -10.31
N ALA A 112 11.95 8.24 -11.06
CA ALA A 112 13.07 7.76 -11.86
C ALA A 112 14.19 7.16 -11.00
N TYR A 113 14.50 7.80 -9.86
CA TYR A 113 15.45 7.26 -8.89
C TYR A 113 14.92 5.97 -8.25
N LEU A 114 13.67 5.96 -7.80
CA LEU A 114 13.07 4.78 -7.16
C LEU A 114 12.96 3.58 -8.11
N ALA A 115 12.77 3.81 -9.41
CA ALA A 115 12.72 2.77 -10.43
C ALA A 115 14.05 2.00 -10.61
N LEU A 116 15.15 2.54 -10.11
CA LEU A 116 16.45 1.84 -10.12
C LEU A 116 16.43 0.59 -9.24
N TYR A 117 15.59 0.54 -8.17
CA TYR A 117 15.55 -0.62 -7.27
C TYR A 117 14.88 -1.85 -7.91
N PRO A 118 13.71 -1.77 -8.56
CA PRO A 118 13.20 -2.85 -9.41
C PRO A 118 14.20 -3.27 -10.50
N ALA A 119 14.86 -2.32 -11.15
CA ALA A 119 15.89 -2.62 -12.15
C ALA A 119 17.05 -3.38 -11.55
N LEU A 120 17.56 -2.97 -10.38
CA LEU A 120 18.62 -3.64 -9.61
C LEU A 120 18.18 -5.07 -9.22
N CYS A 121 16.95 -5.24 -8.75
CA CYS A 121 16.40 -6.57 -8.43
C CYS A 121 16.53 -7.53 -9.62
N PHE A 122 16.08 -7.13 -10.80
CA PHE A 122 16.12 -7.99 -11.99
C PHE A 122 17.53 -8.09 -12.60
N TRP A 123 18.38 -7.10 -12.40
CA TRP A 123 19.79 -7.20 -12.75
C TRP A 123 20.49 -8.26 -11.91
N LEU A 124 20.28 -8.28 -10.60
CA LEU A 124 20.77 -9.33 -9.69
C LEU A 124 20.15 -10.68 -10.05
N TRP A 125 18.82 -10.74 -10.24
CA TRP A 125 18.11 -11.97 -10.60
C TRP A 125 18.69 -12.63 -11.86
N LYS A 126 19.12 -11.85 -12.86
CA LYS A 126 19.76 -12.40 -14.08
C LYS A 126 21.08 -13.12 -13.80
N LYS A 127 21.78 -12.80 -12.73
CA LYS A 127 23.06 -13.44 -12.36
C LYS A 127 22.88 -14.89 -11.86
N PHE A 128 21.71 -15.22 -11.37
CA PHE A 128 21.44 -16.58 -10.87
C PHE A 128 21.12 -17.54 -12.00
N THR A 129 21.87 -18.65 -12.07
CA THR A 129 21.69 -19.77 -13.03
C THR A 129 21.03 -20.95 -12.35
N LEU A 130 19.86 -20.76 -11.77
CA LEU A 130 19.10 -21.77 -11.02
C LEU A 130 17.91 -22.30 -11.82
N PRO A 131 17.41 -23.50 -11.49
CA PRO A 131 16.16 -24.00 -12.06
C PRO A 131 15.02 -22.97 -11.89
N ARG A 132 14.16 -22.84 -12.92
CA ARG A 132 13.11 -21.82 -12.98
C ARG A 132 12.27 -21.77 -11.71
N GLY A 133 11.84 -22.90 -11.15
CA GLY A 133 11.02 -22.95 -9.94
C GLY A 133 11.69 -22.28 -8.73
N ILE A 134 12.98 -22.53 -8.52
CA ILE A 134 13.77 -21.93 -7.43
C ILE A 134 14.05 -20.46 -7.76
N LYS A 135 14.48 -20.16 -8.99
CA LYS A 135 14.85 -18.82 -9.41
C LYS A 135 13.71 -17.81 -9.31
N ILE A 136 12.49 -18.22 -9.67
CA ILE A 136 11.30 -17.38 -9.60
C ILE A 136 10.59 -17.56 -8.26
N GLY A 137 10.38 -18.81 -7.83
CA GLY A 137 9.57 -19.12 -6.67
C GLY A 137 10.20 -18.80 -5.32
N LEU A 138 11.53 -18.64 -5.26
CA LEU A 138 12.25 -18.34 -4.01
C LEU A 138 13.15 -17.13 -4.14
N VAL A 139 14.07 -17.12 -5.12
CA VAL A 139 15.11 -16.08 -5.22
C VAL A 139 14.50 -14.71 -5.54
N LEU A 140 13.56 -14.63 -6.48
CA LEU A 140 12.97 -13.36 -6.89
C LEU A 140 12.21 -12.65 -5.77
N PRO A 141 11.32 -13.28 -4.98
CA PRO A 141 10.66 -12.63 -3.84
C PRO A 141 11.66 -12.10 -2.80
N ILE A 142 12.70 -12.87 -2.52
CA ILE A 142 13.74 -12.45 -1.57
C ILE A 142 14.50 -11.24 -2.11
N LEU A 143 14.95 -11.27 -3.37
CA LEU A 143 15.64 -10.14 -3.99
C LEU A 143 14.76 -8.89 -4.06
N TRP A 144 13.48 -9.05 -4.39
CA TRP A 144 12.53 -7.94 -4.41
C TRP A 144 12.44 -7.30 -3.02
N THR A 145 12.22 -8.09 -1.99
CA THR A 145 12.12 -7.60 -0.60
C THR A 145 13.41 -6.93 -0.16
N LEU A 146 14.57 -7.50 -0.49
CA LEU A 146 15.87 -6.90 -0.18
C LEU A 146 16.08 -5.56 -0.90
N THR A 147 15.64 -5.42 -2.15
CA THR A 147 15.75 -4.16 -2.86
C THR A 147 14.75 -3.11 -2.34
N GLU A 148 13.56 -3.49 -1.89
CA GLU A 148 12.65 -2.59 -1.17
C GLU A 148 13.23 -2.16 0.18
N PHE A 149 13.82 -3.08 0.94
CA PHE A 149 14.53 -2.77 2.18
C PHE A 149 15.70 -1.80 1.93
N ALA A 150 16.50 -2.04 0.88
CA ALA A 150 17.58 -1.15 0.49
C ALA A 150 17.06 0.25 0.14
N ARG A 151 15.96 0.34 -0.60
CA ARG A 151 15.30 1.61 -0.95
C ARG A 151 14.88 2.42 0.28
N GLU A 152 14.48 1.74 1.35
CA GLU A 152 14.11 2.38 2.62
C GLU A 152 15.32 2.88 3.43
N ARG A 153 16.51 2.33 3.18
CA ARG A 153 17.72 2.63 3.96
C ARG A 153 18.74 3.50 3.26
N PHE A 154 18.86 3.37 1.93
CA PHE A 154 19.85 4.14 1.19
C PHE A 154 19.41 5.58 0.96
N LEU A 155 20.38 6.49 0.95
CA LEU A 155 20.22 7.94 0.91
C LEU A 155 19.36 8.42 2.09
N THR A 156 18.32 9.20 1.83
CA THR A 156 17.36 9.65 2.86
C THR A 156 16.34 8.59 3.25
N GLY A 157 16.31 7.45 2.52
CA GLY A 157 15.32 6.39 2.67
C GLY A 157 13.93 6.79 2.18
N PHE A 158 13.32 5.95 1.32
CA PHE A 158 11.95 6.18 0.85
C PHE A 158 11.17 4.86 0.83
N GLY A 159 10.53 4.55 1.95
CA GLY A 159 9.79 3.28 2.13
C GLY A 159 8.41 3.25 1.47
N TRP A 160 7.84 4.40 1.10
CA TRP A 160 6.49 4.47 0.55
C TRP A 160 6.37 3.72 -0.77
N GLY A 161 5.17 3.14 -1.00
CA GLY A 161 4.91 2.37 -2.22
C GLY A 161 5.54 0.98 -2.25
N ALA A 162 6.03 0.45 -1.11
CA ALA A 162 6.37 -0.96 -1.02
C ALA A 162 5.13 -1.83 -1.23
N ILE A 163 5.27 -2.94 -1.98
CA ILE A 163 4.11 -3.76 -2.35
C ILE A 163 3.37 -4.33 -1.14
N GLY A 164 4.04 -4.50 0.00
CA GLY A 164 3.44 -4.93 1.25
C GLY A 164 2.38 -3.97 1.79
N TYR A 165 2.50 -2.65 1.56
CA TYR A 165 1.49 -1.70 2.03
C TYR A 165 0.12 -1.89 1.38
N SER A 166 0.04 -2.51 0.20
CA SER A 166 -1.22 -2.88 -0.42
C SER A 166 -2.04 -3.88 0.40
N GLN A 167 -1.38 -4.60 1.31
CA GLN A 167 -1.98 -5.65 2.13
C GLN A 167 -2.43 -5.15 3.51
N ILE A 168 -2.17 -3.90 3.87
CA ILE A 168 -2.53 -3.33 5.19
C ILE A 168 -4.02 -2.95 5.19
N THR A 169 -4.85 -3.97 5.12
CA THR A 169 -6.31 -3.86 5.19
C THR A 169 -6.87 -4.92 6.15
N PRO A 170 -8.03 -4.66 6.78
CA PRO A 170 -8.66 -5.63 7.66
C PRO A 170 -8.96 -6.97 6.99
N ASP A 171 -9.14 -7.01 5.68
CA ASP A 171 -9.57 -8.20 4.95
C ASP A 171 -8.39 -9.04 4.41
N SER A 172 -7.18 -8.46 4.31
CA SER A 172 -6.03 -9.19 3.79
C SER A 172 -5.45 -10.17 4.81
N PRO A 173 -5.36 -11.48 4.48
CA PRO A 173 -4.69 -12.43 5.35
C PRO A 173 -3.20 -12.15 5.49
N LEU A 174 -2.56 -11.54 4.46
CA LEU A 174 -1.12 -11.27 4.47
C LEU A 174 -0.74 -10.17 5.47
N ALA A 175 -1.67 -9.32 5.91
CA ALA A 175 -1.46 -8.35 6.98
C ALA A 175 -1.02 -9.02 8.30
N GLY A 176 -1.40 -10.30 8.53
CA GLY A 176 -1.00 -11.08 9.69
C GLY A 176 0.50 -11.29 9.85
N PHE A 177 1.28 -11.12 8.77
CA PHE A 177 2.74 -11.19 8.85
C PHE A 177 3.41 -9.91 9.38
N ALA A 178 2.67 -8.80 9.52
CA ALA A 178 3.23 -7.52 9.98
C ALA A 178 3.89 -7.60 11.37
N PRO A 179 3.33 -8.27 12.38
CA PRO A 179 3.97 -8.40 13.70
C PRO A 179 5.29 -9.18 13.69
N LEU A 180 5.52 -10.05 12.69
CA LEU A 180 6.70 -10.93 12.62
C LEU A 180 7.95 -10.22 12.08
N GLY A 181 7.80 -9.24 11.20
CA GLY A 181 8.94 -8.54 10.58
C GLY A 181 8.55 -7.28 9.84
N GLY A 182 7.50 -6.63 10.31
CA GLY A 182 7.02 -5.37 9.75
C GLY A 182 6.57 -5.49 8.30
N ILE A 183 6.65 -4.37 7.60
CA ILE A 183 6.22 -4.27 6.19
C ILE A 183 7.02 -5.20 5.26
N HIS A 184 8.26 -5.53 5.61
CA HIS A 184 9.10 -6.36 4.75
C HIS A 184 8.65 -7.82 4.73
N MET A 185 8.12 -8.35 5.85
CA MET A 185 7.51 -9.69 5.86
C MET A 185 6.22 -9.71 5.05
N VAL A 186 5.42 -8.65 5.09
CA VAL A 186 4.22 -8.52 4.27
C VAL A 186 4.60 -8.39 2.78
N THR A 187 5.63 -7.61 2.45
CA THR A 187 6.20 -7.51 1.09
C THR A 187 6.63 -8.89 0.59
N LEU A 188 7.40 -9.62 1.40
CA LEU A 188 7.89 -10.96 1.05
C LEU A 188 6.74 -11.93 0.77
N ALA A 189 5.74 -11.95 1.66
CA ALA A 189 4.55 -12.78 1.51
C ALA A 189 3.75 -12.42 0.24
N THR A 190 3.59 -11.12 -0.06
CA THR A 190 2.92 -10.62 -1.26
C THR A 190 3.65 -11.03 -2.53
N ALA A 191 4.98 -10.89 -2.53
CA ALA A 191 5.83 -11.30 -3.65
C ALA A 191 5.78 -12.82 -3.86
N PHE A 192 5.84 -13.62 -2.78
CA PHE A 192 5.67 -15.07 -2.87
C PHE A 192 4.32 -15.45 -3.48
N LEU A 193 3.23 -14.86 -2.99
CA LEU A 193 1.90 -15.11 -3.52
C LEU A 193 1.85 -14.84 -5.03
N GLY A 194 2.35 -13.69 -5.48
CA GLY A 194 2.37 -13.32 -6.89
C GLY A 194 3.14 -14.30 -7.77
N VAL A 195 4.36 -14.69 -7.36
CA VAL A 195 5.18 -15.62 -8.18
C VAL A 195 4.66 -17.06 -8.14
N TRP A 196 4.10 -17.51 -7.01
CA TRP A 196 3.52 -18.86 -6.93
C TRP A 196 2.23 -18.97 -7.73
N LEU A 197 1.46 -17.88 -7.88
CA LEU A 197 0.33 -17.84 -8.83
C LEU A 197 0.81 -18.04 -10.27
N VAL A 198 1.95 -17.44 -10.66
CA VAL A 198 2.55 -17.67 -11.98
C VAL A 198 2.97 -19.12 -12.15
N LEU A 199 3.65 -19.70 -11.16
CA LEU A 199 4.09 -21.09 -11.21
C LEU A 199 2.93 -22.08 -11.23
N ALA A 200 1.84 -21.80 -10.50
CA ALA A 200 0.63 -22.60 -10.47
C ALA A 200 -0.14 -22.55 -11.80
N SER A 201 -0.17 -21.37 -12.46
CA SER A 201 -0.86 -21.17 -13.74
C SER A 201 -0.12 -21.78 -14.95
N ASP A 202 1.15 -22.15 -14.79
CA ASP A 202 1.98 -22.64 -15.89
C ASP A 202 1.58 -24.04 -16.35
N ASN A 203 1.05 -24.12 -17.56
CA ASN A 203 0.60 -25.35 -18.19
C ASN A 203 1.74 -26.22 -18.79
N THR A 204 2.97 -25.72 -18.84
CA THR A 204 4.12 -26.45 -19.37
C THR A 204 4.70 -27.44 -18.35
N THR A 205 4.40 -27.24 -17.07
CA THR A 205 4.82 -28.13 -16.00
C THR A 205 3.95 -29.38 -15.90
N ARG A 206 4.61 -30.53 -15.71
CA ARG A 206 3.95 -31.83 -15.47
C ARG A 206 2.98 -31.70 -14.29
N SER A 207 1.81 -32.31 -14.37
CA SER A 207 0.69 -32.11 -13.42
C SER A 207 1.09 -32.17 -11.93
N GLY A 208 2.02 -33.08 -11.56
CA GLY A 208 2.50 -33.18 -10.18
C GLY A 208 3.36 -31.98 -9.68
N LYS A 209 3.99 -31.21 -10.58
CA LYS A 209 4.81 -30.06 -10.19
C LYS A 209 3.98 -28.79 -9.91
N ARG A 210 2.69 -28.77 -10.25
CA ARG A 210 1.77 -27.66 -9.96
C ARG A 210 1.20 -27.71 -8.56
N LEU A 211 1.15 -28.91 -7.96
CA LEU A 211 0.63 -29.08 -6.60
C LEU A 211 1.45 -28.30 -5.58
N LEU A 212 2.78 -28.26 -5.73
CA LEU A 212 3.64 -27.57 -4.79
C LEU A 212 3.31 -26.08 -4.66
N PRO A 213 3.28 -25.24 -5.72
CA PRO A 213 2.94 -23.84 -5.57
C PRO A 213 1.50 -23.62 -5.05
N ILE A 214 0.55 -24.49 -5.39
CA ILE A 214 -0.82 -24.40 -4.85
C ILE A 214 -0.83 -24.68 -3.34
N ILE A 215 -0.10 -25.72 -2.88
CA ILE A 215 0.04 -26.01 -1.45
C ILE A 215 0.72 -24.85 -0.72
N LEU A 216 1.78 -24.28 -1.31
CA LEU A 216 2.50 -23.14 -0.73
C LEU A 216 1.61 -21.90 -0.63
N ILE A 217 0.77 -21.62 -1.64
CA ILE A 217 -0.22 -20.54 -1.58
C ILE A 217 -1.20 -20.77 -0.44
N ALA A 218 -1.77 -21.97 -0.35
CA ALA A 218 -2.72 -22.30 0.71
C ALA A 218 -2.09 -22.19 2.10
N ALA A 219 -0.86 -22.70 2.27
CA ALA A 219 -0.11 -22.61 3.51
C ALA A 219 0.22 -21.15 3.90
N LEU A 220 0.62 -20.32 2.92
CA LEU A 220 0.91 -18.91 3.13
C LEU A 220 -0.33 -18.15 3.61
N LEU A 221 -1.47 -18.34 2.94
CA LEU A 221 -2.71 -17.68 3.30
C LEU A 221 -3.23 -18.16 4.67
N ALA A 222 -3.15 -19.46 4.95
CA ALA A 222 -3.52 -20.01 6.25
C ALA A 222 -2.61 -19.48 7.37
N ALA A 223 -1.29 -19.45 7.16
CA ALA A 223 -0.34 -18.90 8.12
C ALA A 223 -0.57 -17.41 8.39
N GLY A 224 -0.84 -16.61 7.36
CA GLY A 224 -1.17 -15.19 7.53
C GLY A 224 -2.49 -14.98 8.26
N TYR A 225 -3.50 -15.79 7.95
CA TYR A 225 -4.79 -15.74 8.64
C TYR A 225 -4.67 -16.13 10.13
N THR A 226 -3.93 -17.17 10.46
CA THR A 226 -3.70 -17.59 11.86
C THR A 226 -2.85 -16.57 12.61
N ALA A 227 -1.77 -16.05 12.00
CA ALA A 227 -0.93 -15.02 12.59
C ALA A 227 -1.72 -13.75 12.93
N ARG A 228 -2.69 -13.38 12.09
CA ARG A 228 -3.57 -12.24 12.32
C ARG A 228 -4.47 -12.41 13.55
N GLN A 229 -4.85 -13.64 13.89
CA GLN A 229 -5.68 -13.90 15.07
C GLN A 229 -4.89 -13.92 16.36
N THR A 230 -3.56 -13.96 16.28
CA THR A 230 -2.67 -13.96 17.43
C THR A 230 -2.48 -12.52 17.92
N ASP A 231 -2.87 -12.26 19.16
CA ASP A 231 -2.69 -10.94 19.77
C ASP A 231 -1.25 -10.81 20.32
N PHE A 232 -0.36 -10.25 19.51
CA PHE A 232 1.04 -10.01 19.86
C PHE A 232 1.24 -8.79 20.79
N THR A 233 0.18 -7.98 20.99
CA THR A 233 0.27 -6.70 21.70
C THR A 233 -0.39 -6.74 23.08
N ARG A 234 -0.92 -7.89 23.50
CA ARG A 234 -1.52 -8.04 24.81
C ARG A 234 -0.44 -7.78 25.87
N PRO A 235 -0.57 -6.71 26.67
CA PRO A 235 0.36 -6.50 27.78
C PRO A 235 0.21 -7.70 28.72
N ASP A 236 1.35 -8.31 29.06
CA ASP A 236 1.39 -9.36 30.05
C ASP A 236 0.91 -8.76 31.39
N GLY A 237 -0.34 -9.09 31.75
CA GLY A 237 -0.99 -8.57 32.96
C GLY A 237 -0.28 -8.93 34.27
N SER A 238 0.83 -9.68 34.20
CA SER A 238 1.64 -10.10 35.37
C SER A 238 2.54 -8.99 35.91
N ARG A 239 2.77 -7.89 35.19
CA ARG A 239 3.74 -6.86 35.56
C ARG A 239 3.19 -5.64 36.30
N ASN A 240 1.87 -5.48 36.41
CA ASN A 240 1.27 -4.39 37.19
C ASN A 240 0.02 -4.86 37.94
N PRO A 241 0.17 -5.43 39.16
CA PRO A 241 -0.98 -5.78 40.01
C PRO A 241 -1.79 -4.55 40.47
N GLY A 242 -1.32 -3.32 40.22
CA GLY A 242 -2.01 -2.07 40.53
C GLY A 242 -2.72 -1.39 39.36
N ALA A 243 -2.63 -1.93 38.11
CA ALA A 243 -3.29 -1.36 36.94
C ALA A 243 -4.67 -2.01 36.65
N SER A 244 -5.34 -2.52 37.68
CA SER A 244 -6.73 -2.93 37.61
C SER A 244 -7.60 -1.68 37.52
N ALA A 245 -8.21 -1.49 36.40
CA ALA A 245 -9.10 -0.41 35.99
C ALA A 245 -8.44 0.72 35.17
N SER A 246 -7.92 0.38 34.00
CA SER A 246 -8.04 1.36 32.91
C SER A 246 -9.54 1.53 32.60
N PRO A 247 -10.08 2.76 32.67
CA PRO A 247 -11.44 2.98 32.18
C PRO A 247 -11.51 2.47 30.75
N SER A 248 -12.55 1.70 30.45
CA SER A 248 -12.86 1.27 29.10
C SER A 248 -12.70 2.46 28.15
N MET A 249 -11.66 2.44 27.31
CA MET A 249 -11.54 3.42 26.25
C MET A 249 -12.73 3.18 25.34
N THR A 250 -13.79 3.94 25.52
CA THR A 250 -14.76 4.15 24.46
C THR A 250 -13.97 4.59 23.23
N PRO A 251 -14.21 4.01 22.06
CA PRO A 251 -13.49 4.42 20.87
C PRO A 251 -13.67 5.93 20.68
N VAL A 252 -12.58 6.66 20.82
CA VAL A 252 -12.55 8.09 20.52
C VAL A 252 -12.75 8.17 19.00
N SER A 253 -13.97 8.50 18.59
CA SER A 253 -14.27 8.81 17.21
C SER A 253 -13.49 10.06 16.84
N THR A 254 -12.34 9.88 16.19
CA THR A 254 -11.54 10.98 15.65
C THR A 254 -12.13 11.43 14.30
N ALA A 255 -13.24 12.13 14.34
CA ALA A 255 -13.68 12.94 13.20
C ALA A 255 -12.95 14.26 13.25
N VAL A 256 -11.95 14.45 12.42
CA VAL A 256 -11.32 15.75 12.19
C VAL A 256 -12.30 16.60 11.40
N PRO A 257 -12.75 17.79 11.88
CA PRO A 257 -13.59 18.65 11.09
C PRO A 257 -12.77 19.23 9.93
N VAL A 258 -13.02 18.73 8.70
CA VAL A 258 -12.46 19.33 7.49
C VAL A 258 -13.18 20.65 7.23
N ARG A 259 -12.49 21.75 7.44
CA ARG A 259 -12.99 23.10 7.15
C ARG A 259 -12.83 23.36 5.66
N TRP A 260 -13.92 23.26 4.90
CA TRP A 260 -13.93 23.70 3.51
C TRP A 260 -14.08 25.23 3.48
N ALA A 261 -13.03 25.93 3.07
CA ALA A 261 -13.11 27.33 2.70
C ALA A 261 -13.61 27.41 1.25
N THR A 262 -14.88 27.70 1.05
CA THR A 262 -15.39 28.10 -0.26
C THR A 262 -15.01 29.54 -0.53
N LYS A 263 -14.12 29.78 -1.49
CA LYS A 263 -13.79 31.10 -1.99
C LYS A 263 -15.00 31.61 -2.80
N SER A 264 -15.70 32.56 -2.25
CA SER A 264 -16.77 33.27 -2.98
C SER A 264 -16.14 34.28 -3.92
N GLU A 265 -16.44 34.19 -5.20
CA GLU A 265 -15.97 35.13 -6.25
C GLU A 265 -16.48 36.57 -6.13
N ARG A 266 -17.11 36.92 -5.04
CA ARG A 266 -17.53 38.30 -4.75
C ARG A 266 -16.99 38.73 -3.38
N GLY A 267 -15.79 39.16 -3.33
CA GLY A 267 -15.09 40.12 -2.47
C GLY A 267 -15.63 40.47 -1.07
N ALA A 268 -16.31 39.55 -0.37
CA ALA A 268 -16.72 39.78 1.01
C ALA A 268 -16.50 38.49 1.82
N ASP A 269 -15.43 38.46 2.58
CA ASP A 269 -15.11 37.37 3.52
C ASP A 269 -16.14 37.39 4.67
N ARG A 270 -17.11 36.49 4.64
CA ARG A 270 -17.98 36.22 5.80
C ARG A 270 -17.34 35.07 6.61
N ILE A 271 -16.75 35.41 7.72
CA ILE A 271 -16.32 34.48 8.75
C ILE A 271 -17.57 34.03 9.51
N LEU A 272 -18.02 32.80 9.28
CA LEU A 272 -19.01 32.12 10.12
C LEU A 272 -18.28 31.47 11.31
N ALA A 273 -18.33 32.13 12.47
CA ALA A 273 -17.89 31.57 13.72
C ALA A 273 -18.96 30.59 14.24
N VAL A 274 -18.67 29.29 14.25
CA VAL A 274 -19.50 28.30 14.93
C VAL A 274 -19.04 28.21 16.37
N GLY A 275 -19.84 28.73 17.30
CA GLY A 275 -19.61 28.63 18.74
C GLY A 275 -19.82 27.19 19.24
N PRO A 276 -19.23 26.82 20.39
CA PRO A 276 -19.36 25.47 20.95
C PRO A 276 -20.80 25.20 21.40
N CYS A 277 -21.36 24.10 20.92
CA CYS A 277 -22.65 23.59 21.41
C CYS A 277 -22.43 22.96 22.80
N SER A 278 -23.01 23.56 23.83
CA SER A 278 -22.96 23.04 25.20
C SER A 278 -23.94 21.87 25.35
N THR A 279 -23.43 20.66 25.44
CA THR A 279 -24.20 19.51 25.93
C THR A 279 -24.23 19.55 27.46
N THR A 280 -25.43 19.47 28.01
CA THR A 280 -25.78 19.45 29.43
C THR A 280 -24.86 18.57 30.28
N ARG A 281 -24.30 19.20 31.30
CA ARG A 281 -23.56 18.56 32.40
C ARG A 281 -24.45 17.62 33.23
N PRO A 282 -24.01 16.45 33.58
CA PRO A 282 -24.54 15.76 34.76
C PRO A 282 -23.93 16.42 36.02
N ARG A 283 -24.81 16.78 36.96
CA ARG A 283 -24.46 17.28 38.27
C ARG A 283 -23.72 16.22 39.07
N SER A 284 -22.46 16.43 39.45
CA SER A 284 -21.86 15.72 40.55
C SER A 284 -21.48 16.72 41.66
N ARG A 285 -21.85 16.33 42.88
CA ARG A 285 -21.67 17.08 44.14
C ARG A 285 -20.20 17.24 44.49
N THR A 286 -19.95 18.41 45.00
CA THR A 286 -18.84 18.95 45.77
C THR A 286 -18.06 18.01 46.66
N THR A 287 -16.72 18.15 46.65
CA THR A 287 -15.95 18.40 47.87
C THR A 287 -14.73 19.26 47.52
N THR A 288 -14.51 20.25 48.37
CA THR A 288 -13.49 21.30 48.42
C THR A 288 -12.07 20.75 48.63
N SER A 289 -11.07 21.28 47.92
CA SER A 289 -9.75 21.59 48.49
C SER A 289 -8.89 22.43 47.53
N SER A 290 -8.49 23.55 48.05
CA SER A 290 -7.45 24.55 47.78
C SER A 290 -6.40 24.35 46.66
N ALA A 291 -6.33 25.42 45.85
CA ALA A 291 -5.17 26.20 45.36
C ALA A 291 -3.85 25.52 44.97
N SER A 292 -3.49 25.64 43.69
CA SER A 292 -2.25 26.32 43.25
C SER A 292 -2.26 26.53 41.75
N ALA A 293 -1.90 27.74 41.35
CA ALA A 293 -1.88 28.22 39.96
C ALA A 293 -0.68 27.61 39.23
N VAL A 294 -0.92 26.88 38.14
CA VAL A 294 0.10 26.60 37.14
C VAL A 294 -0.47 26.97 35.78
N ARG A 295 0.21 27.88 35.13
CA ARG A 295 0.00 28.37 33.77
C ARG A 295 0.07 27.22 32.79
N SER A 296 -1.06 26.74 32.27
CA SER A 296 -1.08 25.70 31.23
C SER A 296 -1.12 26.32 29.86
N ARG A 297 -0.22 25.85 29.02
CA ARG A 297 -0.19 26.09 27.57
C ARG A 297 -1.47 25.56 26.95
N THR A 298 -2.01 26.30 26.00
CA THR A 298 -3.16 25.95 25.20
C THR A 298 -2.89 24.63 24.43
N SER A 299 -3.53 23.56 24.88
CA SER A 299 -3.65 22.33 24.11
C SER A 299 -4.92 22.43 23.25
N TRP A 300 -4.79 22.19 21.95
CA TRP A 300 -5.90 22.11 21.03
C TRP A 300 -6.65 20.80 21.27
N VAL A 301 -7.87 20.91 21.79
CA VAL A 301 -8.79 19.78 21.90
C VAL A 301 -9.73 19.80 20.69
N THR A 302 -9.58 18.83 19.81
CA THR A 302 -10.52 18.58 18.71
C THR A 302 -11.67 17.73 19.25
N SER A 303 -12.89 18.25 19.22
CA SER A 303 -14.11 17.49 19.56
C SER A 303 -14.80 16.95 18.32
N SER A 304 -15.31 15.74 18.45
CA SER A 304 -15.79 14.83 17.43
C SER A 304 -17.27 14.99 17.06
N SER A 305 -17.57 14.60 15.85
CA SER A 305 -18.78 14.06 15.20
C SER A 305 -20.15 14.57 15.64
N VAL A 306 -20.74 15.35 14.75
CA VAL A 306 -22.20 15.56 14.68
C VAL A 306 -22.68 14.99 13.34
N SER A 307 -23.71 14.12 13.37
CA SER A 307 -24.31 13.57 12.14
C SER A 307 -24.99 14.68 11.31
N PRO A 308 -25.09 14.55 9.99
CA PRO A 308 -25.64 15.61 9.11
C PRO A 308 -27.07 16.07 9.47
N SER A 309 -27.85 15.24 10.13
CA SER A 309 -29.24 15.54 10.51
C SER A 309 -29.36 16.44 11.75
N SER A 310 -28.31 16.57 12.56
CA SER A 310 -28.31 17.44 13.76
C SER A 310 -27.74 18.82 13.51
N ALA A 311 -26.99 19.01 12.42
CA ALA A 311 -26.39 20.30 12.06
C ALA A 311 -27.41 21.39 11.67
N HIS A 312 -28.62 21.01 11.21
CA HIS A 312 -29.64 21.95 10.81
C HIS A 312 -30.40 22.62 11.98
N ARG A 313 -30.24 22.15 13.21
CA ARG A 313 -31.02 22.67 14.36
C ARG A 313 -30.22 23.64 15.27
N CYS A 314 -28.92 23.81 15.09
CA CYS A 314 -28.10 24.72 15.92
C CYS A 314 -27.66 26.01 15.24
N ALA A 315 -28.22 26.35 14.09
CA ALA A 315 -27.92 27.59 13.41
C ALA A 315 -28.86 28.73 13.87
N THR A 316 -28.61 29.28 15.04
CA THR A 316 -29.22 30.54 15.45
C THR A 316 -28.50 31.72 14.79
N ARG A 317 -29.19 32.35 13.88
CA ARG A 317 -28.75 33.55 13.12
C ARG A 317 -28.68 34.75 14.09
N ARG A 318 -27.49 35.15 14.54
CA ARG A 318 -27.29 36.47 15.10
C ARG A 318 -26.80 37.42 13.99
N ARG A 319 -27.61 38.41 13.64
CA ARG A 319 -27.17 39.61 12.91
C ARG A 319 -26.44 40.48 13.92
N ILE A 320 -25.22 40.88 13.60
CA ILE A 320 -24.55 42.00 14.24
C ILE A 320 -24.62 43.13 13.23
N SER A 321 -25.29 44.17 13.63
CA SER A 321 -25.37 45.49 12.94
C SER A 321 -24.02 46.20 13.04
#